data_f83cf55c067dfdc48f110383654d262e
#
_entry.id   f83cf55c067dfdc48f110383654d262e
#
_cell.length_a   1.000
_cell.length_b   1.000
_cell.length_c   1.000
_cell.angle_alpha   90.00
_cell.angle_beta   90.00
_cell.angle_gamma   90.00
#
_symmetry.space_group_name_H-M   'P 1'
#
loop_
_entity.id
_entity.type
_entity.pdbx_description
1 polymer ?
#
loop_
_entity_poly.entity_id
_entity_poly.type
_entity_poly.pdbx_seq_one_letter_code
_entity_poly.pdbx_strand_id
1 'polypeptide(L)'
;PLLSVDEAEYNLTDIGKYGRMWLRYMEENKPSGYRHMARMGQLKKQAEAINEEAYERLDNIEETWLKKHMTGKKKTFMEQLYLRNQARAMAEEIVINEIVFKCR
;
A
#
# COMPACT_ATOMS: atom_id res chain seq x y z
N PRO A 1 16.14 -12.25 23.77
CA PRO A 1 15.11 -11.25 23.58
C PRO A 1 15.39 -10.32 22.40
N LEU A 2 16.63 -9.90 22.24
CA LEU A 2 17.01 -9.05 21.12
C LEU A 2 16.80 -9.76 19.78
N LEU A 3 17.10 -11.04 19.74
CA LEU A 3 16.91 -11.84 18.53
C LEU A 3 15.44 -11.94 18.16
N SER A 4 14.56 -12.09 19.15
CA SER A 4 13.12 -12.15 18.88
C SER A 4 12.59 -10.86 18.30
N VAL A 5 13.06 -9.73 18.80
CA VAL A 5 12.65 -8.42 18.29
C VAL A 5 13.18 -8.20 16.89
N ASP A 6 14.45 -8.56 16.67
CA ASP A 6 15.09 -8.43 15.38
C ASP A 6 14.42 -9.33 14.34
N GLU A 7 14.05 -10.55 14.73
CA GLU A 7 13.33 -11.47 13.86
C GLU A 7 11.96 -10.93 13.47
N ALA A 8 11.25 -10.36 14.44
CA ALA A 8 9.93 -9.78 14.18
C ALA A 8 10.05 -8.61 13.21
N GLU A 9 11.01 -7.71 13.43
CA GLU A 9 11.27 -6.60 12.53
C GLU A 9 11.67 -7.09 11.15
N TYR A 10 12.56 -8.06 11.09
CA TYR A 10 13.02 -8.62 9.82
C TYR A 10 11.85 -9.22 9.03
N ASN A 11 11.00 -9.98 9.70
CA ASN A 11 9.82 -10.56 9.05
C ASN A 11 8.86 -9.51 8.53
N LEU A 12 8.73 -8.39 9.23
CA LEU A 12 7.87 -7.29 8.82
C LEU A 12 8.45 -6.50 7.65
N THR A 13 9.76 -6.50 7.47
CA THR A 13 10.39 -5.79 6.35
C THR A 13 10.14 -6.47 5.00
N ASP A 14 9.77 -7.74 4.99
CA ASP A 14 9.42 -8.45 3.77
C ASP A 14 8.06 -8.04 3.22
N ILE A 15 7.30 -7.32 4.02
CA ILE A 15 6.00 -6.81 3.60
C ILE A 15 6.19 -5.57 2.73
N GLY A 16 5.40 -5.43 1.67
CA GLY A 16 5.52 -4.32 0.75
C GLY A 16 5.19 -2.97 1.38
N LYS A 17 5.41 -1.93 0.60
CA LYS A 17 5.27 -0.53 1.01
C LYS A 17 3.94 -0.24 1.71
N TYR A 18 2.82 -0.65 1.11
CA TYR A 18 1.50 -0.32 1.65
C TYR A 18 1.16 -1.11 2.89
N GLY A 19 1.62 -2.35 2.97
CA GLY A 19 1.46 -3.15 4.18
C GLY A 19 2.19 -2.54 5.36
N ARG A 20 3.41 -2.06 5.12
CA ARG A 20 4.20 -1.39 6.18
C ARG A 20 3.57 -0.08 6.61
N MET A 21 3.02 0.68 5.68
CA MET A 21 2.30 1.92 6.00
C MET A 21 1.08 1.63 6.88
N TRP A 22 0.35 0.56 6.56
CA TRP A 22 -0.80 0.15 7.36
C TRP A 22 -0.40 -0.28 8.76
N LEU A 23 0.70 -1.02 8.89
CA LEU A 23 1.21 -1.44 10.20
C LEU A 23 1.53 -0.23 11.08
N ARG A 24 2.20 0.76 10.50
CA ARG A 24 2.51 1.99 11.23
C ARG A 24 1.25 2.74 11.64
N TYR A 25 0.30 2.81 10.74
CA TYR A 25 -0.98 3.46 11.01
C TYR A 25 -1.71 2.79 12.18
N MET A 26 -1.76 1.46 12.18
CA MET A 26 -2.39 0.69 13.25
C MET A 26 -1.67 0.88 14.57
N GLU A 27 -0.35 0.88 14.55
CA GLU A 27 0.45 1.07 15.76
C GLU A 27 0.18 2.43 16.40
N GLU A 28 0.06 3.47 15.57
CA GLU A 28 -0.18 4.83 16.04
C GLU A 28 -1.62 5.07 16.48
N ASN A 29 -2.59 4.50 15.76
CA ASN A 29 -4.01 4.79 15.97
C ASN A 29 -4.76 3.76 16.79
N LYS A 30 -4.34 2.50 16.75
CA LYS A 30 -4.94 1.43 17.53
C LYS A 30 -3.87 0.53 18.14
N PRO A 31 -3.10 1.05 19.09
CA PRO A 31 -2.00 0.28 19.67
C PRO A 31 -2.43 -1.01 20.35
N SER A 32 -3.62 -1.03 20.96
CA SER A 32 -4.14 -2.24 21.59
C SER A 32 -4.43 -3.33 20.57
N GLY A 33 -5.07 -2.96 19.46
CA GLY A 33 -5.36 -3.88 18.37
C GLY A 33 -4.07 -4.38 17.72
N TYR A 34 -3.11 -3.49 17.53
CA TYR A 34 -1.81 -3.84 16.97
C TYR A 34 -1.12 -4.90 17.84
N ARG A 35 -1.06 -4.65 19.15
CA ARG A 35 -0.43 -5.60 20.08
C ARG A 35 -1.15 -6.92 20.13
N HIS A 36 -2.47 -6.89 20.06
CA HIS A 36 -3.28 -8.12 20.04
C HIS A 36 -2.94 -8.96 18.81
N MET A 37 -2.93 -8.35 17.63
CA MET A 37 -2.58 -9.05 16.40
C MET A 37 -1.14 -9.58 16.43
N ALA A 38 -0.23 -8.81 17.02
CA ALA A 38 1.16 -9.25 17.17
C ALA A 38 1.25 -10.52 18.02
N ARG A 39 0.51 -10.56 19.15
CA ARG A 39 0.49 -11.73 20.03
C ARG A 39 -0.12 -12.95 19.35
N MET A 40 -1.11 -12.73 18.48
CA MET A 40 -1.77 -13.80 17.74
C MET A 40 -1.00 -14.22 16.50
N GLY A 41 0.10 -13.54 16.19
CA GLY A 41 0.90 -13.85 15.00
C GLY A 41 0.22 -13.48 13.69
N GLN A 42 -0.69 -12.52 13.71
CA GLN A 42 -1.50 -12.15 12.55
C GLN A 42 -1.04 -10.89 11.82
N LEU A 43 -0.08 -10.15 12.38
CA LEU A 43 0.36 -8.89 11.78
C LEU A 43 0.86 -9.04 10.36
N LYS A 44 1.77 -9.99 10.14
CA LYS A 44 2.36 -10.20 8.82
C LYS A 44 1.31 -10.58 7.79
N LYS A 45 0.44 -11.50 8.16
CA LYS A 45 -0.63 -12.00 7.28
C LYS A 45 -1.58 -10.88 6.89
N GLN A 46 -2.01 -10.09 7.85
CA GLN A 46 -2.91 -8.96 7.59
C GLN A 46 -2.23 -7.89 6.74
N ALA A 47 -0.98 -7.57 7.05
CA ALA A 47 -0.24 -6.56 6.31
C ALA A 47 0.00 -6.99 4.86
N GLU A 48 0.30 -8.26 4.64
CA GLU A 48 0.46 -8.79 3.28
C GLU A 48 -0.84 -8.71 2.49
N ALA A 49 -1.97 -9.06 3.12
CA ALA A 49 -3.27 -8.98 2.49
C ALA A 49 -3.61 -7.54 2.10
N ILE A 50 -3.33 -6.60 2.98
CA ILE A 50 -3.57 -5.17 2.71
C ILE A 50 -2.67 -4.68 1.59
N ASN A 51 -1.41 -5.12 1.59
CA ASN A 51 -0.47 -4.74 0.55
C ASN A 51 -0.93 -5.23 -0.84
N GLU A 52 -1.39 -6.47 -0.92
CA GLU A 52 -1.93 -7.03 -2.17
C GLU A 52 -3.16 -6.27 -2.64
N GLU A 53 -4.09 -6.03 -1.72
CA GLU A 53 -5.31 -5.29 -2.02
C GLU A 53 -4.99 -3.88 -2.52
N ALA A 54 -4.01 -3.22 -1.87
CA ALA A 54 -3.59 -1.88 -2.25
C ALA A 54 -3.00 -1.85 -3.66
N TYR A 55 -2.11 -2.78 -3.98
CA TYR A 55 -1.51 -2.83 -5.31
C TYR A 55 -2.51 -3.15 -6.40
N GLU A 56 -3.43 -4.06 -6.13
CA GLU A 56 -4.48 -4.41 -7.07
C GLU A 56 -5.37 -3.19 -7.37
N ARG A 57 -5.77 -2.49 -6.32
CA ARG A 57 -6.58 -1.29 -6.47
C ARG A 57 -5.81 -0.18 -7.18
N LEU A 58 -4.54 -0.04 -6.87
CA LEU A 58 -3.65 0.94 -7.50
C LEU A 58 -3.60 0.73 -9.00
N ASP A 59 -3.38 -0.51 -9.43
CA ASP A 59 -3.29 -0.85 -10.83
C ASP A 59 -4.62 -0.57 -11.56
N ASN A 60 -5.72 -0.91 -10.93
CA ASN A 60 -7.05 -0.68 -11.50
C ASN A 60 -7.34 0.81 -11.70
N ILE A 61 -7.04 1.62 -10.71
CA ILE A 61 -7.26 3.07 -10.78
C ILE A 61 -6.36 3.69 -11.85
N GLU A 62 -5.09 3.32 -11.82
CA GLU A 62 -4.10 3.81 -12.77
C GLU A 62 -4.48 3.47 -14.20
N GLU A 63 -4.84 2.23 -14.45
CA GLU A 63 -5.24 1.75 -15.77
C GLU A 63 -6.49 2.48 -16.28
N THR A 64 -7.49 2.61 -15.42
CA THR A 64 -8.73 3.30 -15.78
C THR A 64 -8.49 4.76 -16.15
N TRP A 65 -7.66 5.43 -15.34
CA TRP A 65 -7.33 6.83 -15.58
C TRP A 65 -6.56 6.99 -16.89
N LEU A 66 -5.58 6.12 -17.14
CA LEU A 66 -4.78 6.16 -18.36
C LEU A 66 -5.63 5.93 -19.62
N LYS A 67 -6.58 5.03 -19.54
CA LYS A 67 -7.49 4.78 -20.65
C LYS A 67 -8.28 6.03 -21.04
N LYS A 68 -8.67 6.82 -20.06
CA LYS A 68 -9.40 8.06 -20.30
C LYS A 68 -8.51 9.17 -20.85
N HIS A 69 -7.26 9.24 -20.43
CA HIS A 69 -6.39 10.38 -20.71
C HIS A 69 -5.39 10.12 -21.85
N MET A 70 -5.21 8.87 -22.24
CA MET A 70 -4.32 8.52 -23.35
C MET A 70 -5.03 8.23 -24.65
N THR A 71 -6.35 8.40 -24.69
CA THR A 71 -7.11 8.20 -25.92
C THR A 71 -6.94 9.36 -26.88
N GLY A 72 -6.88 9.07 -28.17
CA GLY A 72 -6.83 10.08 -29.23
C GLY A 72 -5.47 10.19 -29.88
N LYS A 73 -4.89 11.36 -29.86
CA LYS A 73 -3.67 11.65 -30.60
C LYS A 73 -2.45 10.90 -30.08
N LYS A 74 -1.53 10.58 -30.98
CA LYS A 74 -0.22 10.07 -30.64
C LYS A 74 0.47 11.03 -29.69
N LYS A 75 0.92 10.51 -28.57
CA LYS A 75 1.61 11.32 -27.56
C LYS A 75 3.10 11.06 -27.62
N THR A 76 3.91 12.09 -27.34
CA THR A 76 5.35 11.95 -27.24
C THR A 76 5.70 11.08 -26.03
N PHE A 77 6.94 10.59 -26.00
CA PHE A 77 7.41 9.82 -24.86
C PHE A 77 7.32 10.60 -23.56
N MET A 78 7.66 11.89 -23.59
CA MET A 78 7.60 12.76 -22.41
C MET A 78 6.17 12.95 -21.93
N GLU A 79 5.22 13.11 -22.84
CA GLU A 79 3.82 13.25 -22.51
C GLU A 79 3.28 11.96 -21.88
N GLN A 80 3.63 10.81 -22.43
CA GLN A 80 3.24 9.53 -21.87
C GLN A 80 3.80 9.33 -20.48
N LEU A 81 5.06 9.68 -20.27
CA LEU A 81 5.70 9.59 -18.95
C LEU A 81 5.01 10.49 -17.94
N TYR A 82 4.72 11.71 -18.35
CA TYR A 82 3.99 12.66 -17.49
C TYR A 82 2.63 12.11 -17.07
N LEU A 83 1.87 11.57 -18.02
CA LEU A 83 0.55 11.01 -17.73
C LEU A 83 0.63 9.81 -16.80
N ARG A 84 1.62 8.94 -17.00
CA ARG A 84 1.81 7.79 -16.12
C ARG A 84 2.16 8.22 -14.70
N ASN A 85 3.00 9.24 -14.56
CA ASN A 85 3.34 9.77 -13.25
C ASN A 85 2.14 10.39 -12.56
N GLN A 86 1.31 11.10 -13.31
CA GLN A 86 0.06 11.67 -12.79
C GLN A 86 -0.91 10.59 -12.35
N ALA A 87 -1.09 9.57 -13.17
CA ALA A 87 -1.96 8.44 -12.84
C ALA A 87 -1.51 7.74 -11.57
N ARG A 88 -0.21 7.52 -11.46
CA ARG A 88 0.40 6.85 -10.30
C ARG A 88 0.20 7.66 -9.02
N ALA A 89 0.49 8.94 -9.07
CA ALA A 89 0.34 9.82 -7.91
C ALA A 89 -1.11 9.88 -7.43
N MET A 90 -2.04 10.03 -8.36
CA MET A 90 -3.45 10.07 -8.03
C MET A 90 -3.94 8.74 -7.45
N ALA A 91 -3.57 7.64 -8.10
CA ALA A 91 -3.97 6.31 -7.67
C ALA A 91 -3.40 6.00 -6.27
N GLU A 92 -2.17 6.36 -6.03
CA GLU A 92 -1.53 6.16 -4.73
C GLU A 92 -2.25 6.92 -3.62
N GLU A 93 -2.61 8.17 -3.86
CA GLU A 93 -3.34 8.96 -2.89
C GLU A 93 -4.69 8.32 -2.53
N ILE A 94 -5.42 7.86 -3.53
CA ILE A 94 -6.72 7.20 -3.32
C ILE A 94 -6.54 5.91 -2.53
N VAL A 95 -5.59 5.08 -2.91
CA VAL A 95 -5.32 3.79 -2.26
C VAL A 95 -4.91 3.97 -0.81
N ILE A 96 -4.05 4.92 -0.52
CA ILE A 96 -3.61 5.21 0.84
C ILE A 96 -4.80 5.58 1.71
N ASN A 97 -5.68 6.44 1.21
CA ASN A 97 -6.85 6.88 1.97
C ASN A 97 -7.94 5.81 2.09
N GLU A 98 -8.17 5.04 1.04
CA GLU A 98 -9.25 4.04 1.02
C GLU A 98 -8.89 2.73 1.73
N ILE A 99 -7.65 2.29 1.63
CA ILE A 99 -7.24 0.96 2.06
C ILE A 99 -6.26 0.99 3.22
N VAL A 100 -5.19 1.78 3.08
CA VAL A 100 -4.10 1.78 4.05
C VAL A 100 -4.50 2.45 5.36
N PHE A 101 -5.08 3.64 5.28
CA PHE A 101 -5.43 4.41 6.47
C PHE A 101 -6.83 4.05 6.98
N LYS A 102 -7.02 2.76 7.21
CA LYS A 102 -8.24 2.24 7.83
C LYS A 102 -7.88 1.26 8.93
N CYS A 103 -8.53 1.41 10.06
CA CYS A 103 -8.39 0.47 11.16
C CYS A 103 -9.27 -0.74 10.88
N ARG A 104 -8.65 -1.90 10.83
CA ARG A 104 -9.37 -3.16 10.57
C ARG A 104 -9.30 -4.12 11.74
#